data_4d66800f3d79f478ddf810d0e49f0267
#
_entry.id   4d66800f3d79f478ddf810d0e49f0267
#
_cell.length_a   1.000
_cell.length_b   1.000
_cell.length_c   1.000
_cell.angle_alpha   90.00
_cell.angle_beta   90.00
_cell.angle_gamma   90.00
#
_symmetry.space_group_name_H-M   'P 1'
#
loop_
_entity.id
_entity.type
_entity.pdbx_description
1 polymer ?
#
loop_
_entity_poly.entity_id
_entity_poly.type
_entity_poly.pdbx_seq_one_letter_code
_entity_poly.pdbx_strand_id
1 'polypeptide(L)'
;MKDPASRENMIPESSISDTLYKKDFWGNENLKYNRPHYRLEKSARIINRIARDKECMLLDVGCGPAALMRLLRPNIQYYGIDIAIHNPAPNMIEADFLETPISFGDKRFDIIIAQGVFEYVGKCQDQKFAEIAELLNDDGLFIVSYVNFAHRDKKIYWPYSNVQSIDDFRQNLAYYFKVQRSFPTSHNWHHLEPSRRFVKAPNMYINVNIPFIGRALAVEYFFICSSR
;
A
#
# COMPACT_ATOMS: atom_id res chain seq x y z
N MET A 1 -31.64 38.23 -5.65
CA MET A 1 -30.48 37.38 -6.00
C MET A 1 -29.93 36.87 -4.70
N LYS A 2 -30.19 35.59 -4.37
CA LYS A 2 -29.64 34.94 -3.19
C LYS A 2 -28.57 33.97 -3.68
N ASP A 3 -27.40 34.17 -3.18
CA ASP A 3 -26.22 33.38 -3.40
C ASP A 3 -26.43 31.97 -2.78
N PRO A 4 -26.28 30.86 -3.51
CA PRO A 4 -26.33 29.55 -2.91
C PRO A 4 -24.94 29.24 -2.36
N ALA A 5 -24.72 29.64 -1.10
CA ALA A 5 -23.55 29.24 -0.35
C ALA A 5 -23.40 27.73 -0.36
N SER A 6 -22.30 27.30 -0.91
CA SER A 6 -21.74 25.96 -0.86
C SER A 6 -21.76 25.42 0.56
N ARG A 7 -22.69 24.51 0.83
CA ARG A 7 -22.60 23.63 2.00
C ARG A 7 -21.56 22.56 1.67
N GLU A 8 -20.31 22.87 1.91
CA GLU A 8 -19.31 21.85 2.19
C GLU A 8 -19.81 21.09 3.43
N ASN A 9 -20.29 19.89 3.21
CA ASN A 9 -20.51 18.92 4.28
C ASN A 9 -19.12 18.52 4.82
N MET A 10 -18.58 19.34 5.69
CA MET A 10 -17.42 18.97 6.50
C MET A 10 -17.91 17.89 7.49
N ILE A 11 -17.56 16.65 7.22
CA ILE A 11 -17.64 15.58 8.21
C ILE A 11 -16.68 15.97 9.33
N PRO A 12 -17.11 15.98 10.60
CA PRO A 12 -16.24 16.37 11.70
C PRO A 12 -14.99 15.48 11.74
N GLU A 13 -13.81 16.06 11.82
CA GLU A 13 -12.53 15.35 11.87
C GLU A 13 -12.47 14.27 12.98
N SER A 14 -13.19 14.46 14.07
CA SER A 14 -13.27 13.51 15.19
C SER A 14 -13.98 12.18 14.87
N SER A 15 -14.85 12.14 13.83
CA SER A 15 -15.56 10.91 13.46
C SER A 15 -14.78 9.99 12.52
N ILE A 16 -13.72 10.50 11.92
CA ILE A 16 -12.90 9.78 10.92
C ILE A 16 -11.84 8.94 11.59
N SER A 17 -11.21 9.44 12.66
CA SER A 17 -10.15 8.73 13.40
C SER A 17 -10.70 7.54 14.20
N ASP A 18 -11.99 7.60 14.59
CA ASP A 18 -12.50 6.70 15.61
C ASP A 18 -12.90 5.30 15.14
N THR A 19 -13.10 5.04 13.86
CA THR A 19 -13.67 3.77 13.43
C THR A 19 -12.79 2.90 12.55
N LEU A 20 -11.77 3.44 11.90
CA LEU A 20 -11.02 2.70 10.89
C LEU A 20 -9.56 2.45 11.16
N TYR A 21 -8.97 3.22 12.01
CA TYR A 21 -7.58 3.03 12.43
C TYR A 21 -7.49 2.40 13.82
N LYS A 22 -8.60 1.79 14.30
CA LYS A 22 -8.54 1.09 15.59
C LYS A 22 -7.78 -0.21 15.41
N LYS A 23 -6.84 -0.43 16.31
CA LYS A 23 -6.11 -1.69 16.47
C LYS A 23 -7.01 -2.91 16.36
N ASP A 24 -8.20 -2.86 16.96
CA ASP A 24 -9.16 -3.96 16.96
C ASP A 24 -9.71 -4.27 15.57
N PHE A 25 -9.95 -3.24 14.74
CA PHE A 25 -10.40 -3.45 13.37
C PHE A 25 -9.31 -4.16 12.56
N TRP A 26 -8.09 -3.63 12.56
CA TRP A 26 -6.99 -4.23 11.79
C TRP A 26 -6.55 -5.55 12.40
N GLY A 27 -6.65 -5.73 13.71
CA GLY A 27 -6.44 -7.02 14.36
C GLY A 27 -7.31 -8.11 13.77
N ASN A 28 -8.60 -7.83 13.57
CA ASN A 28 -9.54 -8.77 12.95
C ASN A 28 -9.34 -8.91 11.43
N GLU A 29 -9.10 -7.80 10.72
CA GLU A 29 -8.87 -7.82 9.27
C GLU A 29 -7.59 -8.56 8.91
N ASN A 30 -6.51 -8.36 9.66
CA ASN A 30 -5.22 -9.03 9.41
C ASN A 30 -5.32 -10.55 9.46
N LEU A 31 -6.24 -11.12 10.24
CA LEU A 31 -6.47 -12.56 10.26
C LEU A 31 -6.90 -13.11 8.90
N LYS A 32 -7.57 -12.33 8.08
CA LYS A 32 -7.96 -12.70 6.72
C LYS A 32 -6.77 -12.87 5.78
N TYR A 33 -5.68 -12.16 6.06
CA TYR A 33 -4.45 -12.15 5.26
C TYR A 33 -3.37 -13.12 5.78
N ASN A 34 -3.71 -13.99 6.71
CA ASN A 34 -2.76 -14.94 7.33
C ASN A 34 -2.15 -15.94 6.33
N ARG A 35 -2.70 -16.08 5.14
CA ARG A 35 -2.13 -16.90 4.06
C ARG A 35 -1.60 -16.04 2.94
N PRO A 36 -0.42 -16.37 2.39
CA PRO A 36 0.05 -15.71 1.18
C PRO A 36 -0.99 -15.82 0.06
N HIS A 37 -1.19 -14.75 -0.66
CA HIS A 37 -2.08 -14.69 -1.81
C HIS A 37 -1.33 -14.06 -3.00
N TYR A 38 -1.94 -14.08 -4.18
CA TYR A 38 -1.30 -13.67 -5.43
C TYR A 38 -0.61 -12.29 -5.41
N ARG A 39 -1.11 -11.33 -4.62
CA ARG A 39 -0.48 -9.99 -4.48
C ARG A 39 0.87 -10.12 -3.79
N LEU A 40 0.92 -10.83 -2.65
CA LEU A 40 2.16 -11.07 -1.90
C LEU A 40 3.15 -11.93 -2.69
N GLU A 41 2.68 -12.93 -3.43
CA GLU A 41 3.54 -13.73 -4.31
C GLU A 41 4.21 -12.86 -5.38
N LYS A 42 3.50 -11.87 -5.93
CA LYS A 42 4.06 -10.95 -6.90
C LYS A 42 5.13 -10.06 -6.26
N SER A 43 4.84 -9.52 -5.07
CA SER A 43 5.80 -8.72 -4.30
C SER A 43 7.04 -9.53 -3.96
N ALA A 44 6.88 -10.75 -3.44
CA ALA A 44 7.97 -11.65 -3.11
C ALA A 44 8.86 -11.98 -4.34
N ARG A 45 8.26 -12.21 -5.51
CA ARG A 45 9.02 -12.43 -6.75
C ARG A 45 9.87 -11.23 -7.13
N ILE A 46 9.34 -10.01 -6.97
CA ILE A 46 10.07 -8.78 -7.24
C ILE A 46 11.22 -8.63 -6.25
N ILE A 47 10.94 -8.74 -4.95
CA ILE A 47 11.91 -8.61 -3.87
C ILE A 47 13.02 -9.65 -4.02
N ASN A 48 12.67 -10.92 -4.17
CA ASN A 48 13.63 -12.01 -4.34
C ASN A 48 14.52 -11.84 -5.59
N ARG A 49 14.00 -11.21 -6.65
CA ARG A 49 14.77 -10.88 -7.85
C ARG A 49 15.74 -9.71 -7.62
N ILE A 50 15.35 -8.72 -6.81
CA ILE A 50 16.20 -7.57 -6.47
C ILE A 50 17.32 -8.04 -5.53
N ALA A 51 16.97 -8.75 -4.46
CA ALA A 51 17.94 -9.22 -3.47
C ALA A 51 18.93 -10.24 -4.09
N ARG A 52 18.46 -11.10 -5.01
CA ARG A 52 19.27 -12.19 -5.59
C ARG A 52 19.96 -13.01 -4.50
N ASP A 53 21.30 -13.03 -4.55
CA ASP A 53 22.13 -13.79 -3.61
C ASP A 53 22.86 -12.88 -2.61
N LYS A 54 22.49 -11.60 -2.54
CA LYS A 54 23.07 -10.65 -1.59
C LYS A 54 22.26 -10.66 -0.30
N GLU A 55 22.92 -10.50 0.83
CA GLU A 55 22.26 -10.16 2.08
C GLU A 55 21.48 -8.86 1.89
N CYS A 56 20.26 -8.86 2.35
CA CYS A 56 19.32 -7.76 2.10
C CYS A 56 18.44 -7.52 3.33
N MET A 57 18.40 -6.27 3.80
CA MET A 57 17.49 -5.85 4.86
C MET A 57 16.20 -5.31 4.24
N LEU A 58 15.07 -5.92 4.59
CA LEU A 58 13.74 -5.54 4.11
C LEU A 58 12.87 -5.05 5.26
N LEU A 59 12.23 -3.89 5.08
CA LEU A 59 11.16 -3.40 5.95
C LEU A 59 9.81 -3.53 5.24
N ASP A 60 8.85 -4.17 5.91
CA ASP A 60 7.46 -4.29 5.48
C ASP A 60 6.58 -3.38 6.34
N VAL A 61 6.12 -2.27 5.74
CA VAL A 61 5.25 -1.29 6.40
C VAL A 61 3.79 -1.70 6.17
N GLY A 62 3.06 -1.88 7.27
CA GLY A 62 1.73 -2.51 7.22
C GLY A 62 1.84 -4.01 6.98
N CYS A 63 2.75 -4.67 7.71
CA CYS A 63 3.09 -6.07 7.49
C CYS A 63 1.97 -7.07 7.84
N GLY A 64 0.96 -6.63 8.58
CA GLY A 64 -0.12 -7.48 9.04
C GLY A 64 0.38 -8.75 9.74
N PRO A 65 -0.08 -9.95 9.32
CA PRO A 65 0.36 -11.21 9.89
C PRO A 65 1.73 -11.68 9.33
N ALA A 66 2.52 -10.82 8.72
CA ALA A 66 3.82 -11.11 8.12
C ALA A 66 3.81 -12.26 7.10
N ALA A 67 2.72 -12.41 6.36
CA ALA A 67 2.59 -13.49 5.39
C ALA A 67 3.61 -13.39 4.24
N LEU A 68 4.08 -12.18 3.92
CA LEU A 68 5.13 -11.95 2.93
C LEU A 68 6.44 -12.64 3.33
N MET A 69 6.82 -12.60 4.60
CA MET A 69 8.07 -13.20 5.12
C MET A 69 8.24 -14.66 4.68
N ARG A 70 7.15 -15.42 4.62
CA ARG A 70 7.16 -16.86 4.26
C ARG A 70 7.52 -17.14 2.80
N LEU A 71 7.50 -16.11 1.95
CA LEU A 71 7.77 -16.19 0.52
C LEU A 71 9.16 -15.67 0.15
N LEU A 72 9.88 -15.10 1.13
CA LEU A 72 11.18 -14.50 0.92
C LEU A 72 12.30 -15.54 0.99
N ARG A 73 13.40 -15.22 0.30
CA ARG A 73 14.63 -16.02 0.36
C ARG A 73 15.31 -15.88 1.72
N PRO A 74 16.10 -16.91 2.16
CA PRO A 74 16.74 -16.91 3.48
C PRO A 74 17.78 -15.77 3.67
N ASN A 75 18.35 -15.24 2.60
CA ASN A 75 19.29 -14.11 2.64
C ASN A 75 18.60 -12.74 2.84
N ILE A 76 17.27 -12.71 3.01
CA ILE A 76 16.53 -11.47 3.27
C ILE A 76 16.19 -11.41 4.76
N GLN A 77 16.80 -10.47 5.46
CA GLN A 77 16.46 -10.16 6.84
C GLN A 77 15.22 -9.31 6.88
N TYR A 78 14.11 -9.90 7.35
CA TYR A 78 12.79 -9.25 7.38
C TYR A 78 12.58 -8.47 8.65
N TYR A 79 12.06 -7.25 8.50
CA TYR A 79 11.54 -6.38 9.55
C TYR A 79 10.11 -6.00 9.20
N GLY A 80 9.26 -5.76 10.21
CA GLY A 80 7.87 -5.39 9.99
C GLY A 80 7.38 -4.34 10.98
N ILE A 81 6.46 -3.50 10.55
CA ILE A 81 5.69 -2.61 11.41
C ILE A 81 4.22 -2.68 11.02
N ASP A 82 3.35 -2.81 12.02
CA ASP A 82 1.89 -2.77 11.83
C ASP A 82 1.21 -2.30 13.11
N ILE A 83 0.01 -1.77 12.99
CA ILE A 83 -0.81 -1.36 14.14
C ILE A 83 -1.27 -2.55 14.98
N ALA A 84 -1.35 -3.75 14.38
CA ALA A 84 -1.75 -4.98 15.05
C ALA A 84 -0.96 -6.17 14.54
N ILE A 85 -0.13 -6.77 15.40
CA ILE A 85 0.72 -7.92 15.08
C ILE A 85 0.27 -9.13 15.89
N HIS A 86 -0.25 -10.16 15.21
CA HIS A 86 -0.74 -11.39 15.87
C HIS A 86 0.37 -12.35 16.29
N ASN A 87 1.47 -12.38 15.55
CA ASN A 87 2.62 -13.26 15.80
C ASN A 87 3.88 -12.41 15.88
N PRO A 88 4.14 -11.73 17.01
CA PRO A 88 5.30 -10.88 17.14
C PRO A 88 6.60 -11.67 17.01
N ALA A 89 7.53 -11.14 16.25
CA ALA A 89 8.91 -11.60 16.15
C ALA A 89 9.86 -10.48 16.57
N PRO A 90 11.12 -10.77 16.94
CA PRO A 90 12.05 -9.77 17.46
C PRO A 90 12.27 -8.55 16.54
N ASN A 91 12.07 -8.73 15.24
CA ASN A 91 12.25 -7.70 14.22
C ASN A 91 10.93 -7.02 13.81
N MET A 92 9.86 -7.21 14.60
CA MET A 92 8.56 -6.64 14.32
C MET A 92 8.15 -5.66 15.40
N ILE A 93 7.64 -4.51 14.99
CA ILE A 93 7.19 -3.44 15.87
C ILE A 93 5.68 -3.27 15.70
N GLU A 94 4.93 -3.48 16.79
CA GLU A 94 3.52 -3.12 16.84
C GLU A 94 3.41 -1.65 17.22
N ALA A 95 3.02 -0.82 16.24
CA ALA A 95 2.83 0.60 16.42
C ALA A 95 1.90 1.17 15.35
N ASP A 96 1.13 2.19 15.73
CA ASP A 96 0.45 3.04 14.76
C ASP A 96 1.47 4.01 14.13
N PHE A 97 1.94 3.67 12.94
CA PHE A 97 2.92 4.48 12.25
C PHE A 97 2.34 5.80 11.69
N LEU A 98 1.03 6.02 11.78
CA LEU A 98 0.43 7.33 11.46
C LEU A 98 0.62 8.32 12.62
N GLU A 99 0.57 7.82 13.86
CA GLU A 99 0.75 8.64 15.06
C GLU A 99 2.21 8.76 15.48
N THR A 100 3.02 7.73 15.16
CA THR A 100 4.42 7.67 15.57
C THR A 100 5.36 7.60 14.35
N PRO A 101 6.59 8.14 14.44
CA PRO A 101 7.58 7.96 13.37
C PRO A 101 7.92 6.48 13.16
N ILE A 102 8.15 6.10 11.91
CA ILE A 102 8.68 4.78 11.58
C ILE A 102 10.15 4.76 11.99
N SER A 103 10.49 4.00 13.01
CA SER A 103 11.86 3.96 13.54
C SER A 103 12.30 2.54 13.89
N PHE A 104 13.51 2.21 13.46
CA PHE A 104 14.21 0.96 13.79
C PHE A 104 15.61 1.25 14.34
N GLY A 105 15.76 2.33 15.10
CA GLY A 105 17.06 2.84 15.56
C GLY A 105 17.91 3.33 14.37
N ASP A 106 19.17 2.99 14.35
CA ASP A 106 20.11 3.43 13.30
C ASP A 106 20.04 2.54 12.02
N LYS A 107 19.05 1.65 11.93
CA LYS A 107 18.96 0.75 10.79
C LYS A 107 18.49 1.48 9.54
N ARG A 108 19.10 1.08 8.41
CA ARG A 108 18.72 1.46 7.06
C ARG A 108 18.36 0.19 6.29
N PHE A 109 17.52 0.32 5.28
CA PHE A 109 16.99 -0.82 4.56
C PHE A 109 17.34 -0.77 3.08
N ASP A 110 17.66 -1.94 2.52
CA ASP A 110 17.91 -2.09 1.09
C ASP A 110 16.59 -2.09 0.30
N ILE A 111 15.54 -2.60 0.94
CA ILE A 111 14.19 -2.59 0.37
C ILE A 111 13.20 -2.21 1.47
N ILE A 112 12.33 -1.23 1.16
CA ILE A 112 11.13 -0.96 1.95
C ILE A 112 9.92 -1.27 1.08
N ILE A 113 8.95 -2.02 1.61
CA ILE A 113 7.68 -2.27 0.94
C ILE A 113 6.52 -1.76 1.77
N ALA A 114 5.53 -1.13 1.11
CA ALA A 114 4.26 -0.76 1.70
C ALA A 114 3.14 -1.16 0.74
N GLN A 115 2.49 -2.28 1.02
CA GLN A 115 1.48 -2.83 0.12
C GLN A 115 0.07 -2.80 0.73
N GLY A 116 -0.83 -2.02 0.12
CA GLY A 116 -2.19 -1.86 0.64
C GLY A 116 -2.26 -0.98 1.89
N VAL A 117 -1.40 0.02 1.97
CA VAL A 117 -1.20 0.88 3.14
C VAL A 117 -1.46 2.34 2.81
N PHE A 118 -0.85 2.85 1.74
CA PHE A 118 -0.85 4.29 1.45
C PHE A 118 -2.23 4.84 1.07
N GLU A 119 -3.17 4.00 0.70
CA GLU A 119 -4.58 4.38 0.57
C GLU A 119 -5.21 4.82 1.89
N TYR A 120 -4.64 4.44 3.04
CA TYR A 120 -5.15 4.76 4.38
C TYR A 120 -4.33 5.82 5.12
N VAL A 121 -3.20 6.24 4.57
CA VAL A 121 -2.27 7.18 5.24
C VAL A 121 -2.81 8.63 5.28
N GLY A 122 -3.72 8.97 4.38
CA GLY A 122 -4.40 10.26 4.39
C GLY A 122 -3.45 11.46 4.33
N LYS A 123 -3.66 12.43 5.22
CA LYS A 123 -2.88 13.68 5.29
C LYS A 123 -1.41 13.48 5.71
N CYS A 124 -1.09 12.33 6.33
CA CYS A 124 0.27 12.03 6.75
C CYS A 124 1.18 11.53 5.63
N GLN A 125 0.67 11.43 4.40
CA GLN A 125 1.39 10.82 3.27
C GLN A 125 2.78 11.43 3.05
N ASP A 126 2.88 12.74 3.02
CA ASP A 126 4.14 13.44 2.76
C ASP A 126 5.15 13.19 3.89
N GLN A 127 4.70 13.25 5.13
CA GLN A 127 5.52 12.93 6.29
C GLN A 127 6.04 11.49 6.21
N LYS A 128 5.17 10.53 5.87
CA LYS A 128 5.56 9.11 5.79
C LYS A 128 6.49 8.83 4.61
N PHE A 129 6.35 9.54 3.50
CA PHE A 129 7.32 9.47 2.42
C PHE A 129 8.69 9.99 2.84
N ALA A 130 8.76 11.10 3.58
CA ALA A 130 10.02 11.62 4.11
C ALA A 130 10.68 10.62 5.08
N GLU A 131 9.92 10.08 6.04
CA GLU A 131 10.42 9.07 6.98
C GLU A 131 10.96 7.81 6.27
N ILE A 132 10.24 7.33 5.24
CA ILE A 132 10.70 6.18 4.44
C ILE A 132 11.97 6.52 3.66
N ALA A 133 12.07 7.73 3.10
CA ALA A 133 13.27 8.15 2.38
C ALA A 133 14.51 8.18 3.29
N GLU A 134 14.34 8.59 4.54
CA GLU A 134 15.41 8.58 5.54
C GLU A 134 15.84 7.16 5.97
N LEU A 135 14.93 6.19 5.91
CA LEU A 135 15.20 4.80 6.28
C LEU A 135 15.82 3.98 5.14
N LEU A 136 15.83 4.47 3.92
CA LEU A 136 16.47 3.78 2.79
C LEU A 136 17.99 3.94 2.82
N ASN A 137 18.69 2.87 2.42
CA ASN A 137 20.08 2.96 1.99
C ASN A 137 20.19 3.79 0.70
N ASP A 138 21.37 4.31 0.37
CA ASP A 138 21.61 5.15 -0.81
C ASP A 138 21.16 4.47 -2.11
N ASP A 139 21.41 3.16 -2.25
CA ASP A 139 20.95 2.33 -3.38
C ASP A 139 19.65 1.58 -3.08
N GLY A 140 18.96 1.95 -2.00
CA GLY A 140 17.76 1.27 -1.54
C GLY A 140 16.55 1.50 -2.46
N LEU A 141 15.59 0.58 -2.39
CA LEU A 141 14.37 0.63 -3.19
C LEU A 141 13.12 0.68 -2.31
N PHE A 142 12.27 1.64 -2.58
CA PHE A 142 10.92 1.69 -2.03
C PHE A 142 9.92 1.09 -3.03
N ILE A 143 9.20 0.07 -2.60
CA ILE A 143 8.14 -0.59 -3.37
C ILE A 143 6.81 -0.24 -2.71
N VAL A 144 5.99 0.54 -3.37
CA VAL A 144 4.70 0.93 -2.82
C VAL A 144 3.56 0.57 -3.77
N SER A 145 2.46 0.10 -3.21
CA SER A 145 1.24 -0.06 -3.97
C SER A 145 0.24 1.06 -3.67
N TYR A 146 -0.60 1.35 -4.66
CA TYR A 146 -1.71 2.27 -4.49
C TYR A 146 -2.92 1.83 -5.30
N VAL A 147 -4.08 1.92 -4.67
CA VAL A 147 -5.36 1.51 -5.26
C VAL A 147 -5.76 2.46 -6.38
N ASN A 148 -6.24 1.89 -7.48
CA ASN A 148 -6.85 2.68 -8.55
C ASN A 148 -8.32 3.01 -8.21
N PHE A 149 -8.55 4.20 -7.71
CA PHE A 149 -9.89 4.65 -7.33
C PHE A 149 -10.79 5.04 -8.51
N ALA A 150 -10.29 5.03 -9.73
CA ALA A 150 -11.10 5.37 -10.91
C ALA A 150 -12.33 4.46 -11.08
N HIS A 151 -12.24 3.23 -10.58
CA HIS A 151 -13.28 2.19 -10.72
C HIS A 151 -13.87 1.73 -9.38
N ARG A 152 -13.58 2.44 -8.29
CA ARG A 152 -14.11 2.10 -6.98
C ARG A 152 -15.14 3.11 -6.52
N ASP A 153 -16.09 2.66 -5.73
CA ASP A 153 -17.01 3.59 -5.08
C ASP A 153 -16.22 4.40 -4.04
N LYS A 154 -15.91 5.62 -4.42
CA LYS A 154 -15.14 6.55 -3.60
C LYS A 154 -15.81 6.81 -2.24
N LYS A 155 -17.15 6.70 -2.16
CA LYS A 155 -17.89 6.92 -0.91
C LYS A 155 -17.52 5.91 0.17
N ILE A 156 -17.17 4.68 -0.21
CA ILE A 156 -16.74 3.64 0.74
C ILE A 156 -15.38 3.95 1.32
N TYR A 157 -14.51 4.59 0.53
CA TYR A 157 -13.11 4.87 0.90
C TYR A 157 -12.89 6.30 1.38
N TRP A 158 -13.81 7.22 1.05
CA TRP A 158 -13.69 8.63 1.36
C TRP A 158 -13.40 8.95 2.84
N PRO A 159 -13.99 8.27 3.81
CA PRO A 159 -13.69 8.52 5.21
C PRO A 159 -12.26 8.13 5.62
N TYR A 160 -11.56 7.33 4.81
CA TYR A 160 -10.39 6.57 5.23
C TYR A 160 -9.13 6.92 4.47
N SER A 161 -9.28 7.48 3.30
CA SER A 161 -8.16 7.59 2.40
C SER A 161 -8.08 8.97 1.77
N ASN A 162 -6.87 9.43 1.55
CA ASN A 162 -6.62 10.49 0.61
C ASN A 162 -6.82 9.94 -0.80
N VAL A 163 -8.08 10.00 -1.28
CA VAL A 163 -8.43 9.45 -2.60
C VAL A 163 -7.84 10.30 -3.69
N GLN A 164 -6.76 9.82 -4.27
CA GLN A 164 -6.03 10.46 -5.37
C GLN A 164 -6.18 9.65 -6.66
N SER A 165 -5.92 10.30 -7.79
CA SER A 165 -5.64 9.56 -9.01
C SER A 165 -4.28 8.87 -8.94
N ILE A 166 -4.06 7.86 -9.78
CA ILE A 166 -2.75 7.21 -9.90
C ILE A 166 -1.66 8.21 -10.32
N ASP A 167 -2.02 9.19 -11.15
CA ASP A 167 -1.07 10.19 -11.62
C ASP A 167 -0.73 11.20 -10.52
N ASP A 168 -1.69 11.63 -9.70
CA ASP A 168 -1.44 12.50 -8.54
C ASP A 168 -0.58 11.78 -7.49
N PHE A 169 -0.91 10.52 -7.17
CA PHE A 169 -0.09 9.73 -6.26
C PHE A 169 1.35 9.59 -6.76
N ARG A 170 1.53 9.36 -8.06
CA ARG A 170 2.84 9.28 -8.69
C ARG A 170 3.62 10.60 -8.61
N GLN A 171 2.93 11.75 -8.80
CA GLN A 171 3.57 13.07 -8.69
C GLN A 171 4.04 13.32 -7.25
N ASN A 172 3.20 13.05 -6.26
CA ASN A 172 3.55 13.19 -4.86
C ASN A 172 4.73 12.27 -4.49
N LEU A 173 4.69 11.03 -4.93
CA LEU A 173 5.79 10.07 -4.71
C LEU A 173 7.10 10.56 -5.36
N ALA A 174 7.02 11.15 -6.57
CA ALA A 174 8.17 11.66 -7.30
C ALA A 174 8.83 12.89 -6.64
N TYR A 175 8.19 13.52 -5.68
CA TYR A 175 8.80 14.58 -4.89
C TYR A 175 9.88 14.05 -3.94
N TYR A 176 9.66 12.87 -3.37
CA TYR A 176 10.56 12.24 -2.39
C TYR A 176 11.51 11.23 -3.02
N PHE A 177 11.09 10.56 -4.08
CA PHE A 177 11.79 9.43 -4.68
C PHE A 177 11.94 9.58 -6.19
N LYS A 178 12.91 8.88 -6.77
CA LYS A 178 13.01 8.68 -8.21
C LYS A 178 12.15 7.49 -8.61
N VAL A 179 10.97 7.72 -9.17
CA VAL A 179 10.09 6.65 -9.65
C VAL A 179 10.70 5.98 -10.89
N GLN A 180 11.23 4.79 -10.72
CA GLN A 180 11.89 4.03 -11.78
C GLN A 180 10.88 3.28 -12.67
N ARG A 181 9.86 2.69 -12.05
CA ARG A 181 8.84 1.90 -12.75
C ARG A 181 7.50 2.02 -12.05
N SER A 182 6.43 2.01 -12.87
CA SER A 182 5.07 1.83 -12.37
C SER A 182 4.33 0.85 -13.29
N PHE A 183 3.55 -0.05 -12.71
CA PHE A 183 2.80 -1.04 -13.46
C PHE A 183 1.60 -1.55 -12.66
N PRO A 184 0.51 -1.98 -13.33
CA PRO A 184 -0.63 -2.56 -12.64
C PRO A 184 -0.27 -3.90 -12.01
N THR A 185 -0.78 -4.15 -10.81
CA THR A 185 -0.54 -5.41 -10.09
C THR A 185 -1.55 -6.48 -10.43
N SER A 186 -2.79 -6.08 -10.60
CA SER A 186 -3.91 -6.96 -10.89
C SER A 186 -4.97 -6.21 -11.68
N HIS A 187 -5.77 -6.96 -12.41
CA HIS A 187 -6.87 -6.43 -13.21
C HIS A 187 -8.17 -7.09 -12.77
N ASN A 188 -9.23 -6.30 -12.73
CA ASN A 188 -10.57 -6.82 -12.47
C ASN A 188 -11.46 -6.60 -13.70
N TRP A 189 -11.92 -7.70 -14.27
CA TRP A 189 -12.76 -7.68 -15.46
C TRP A 189 -14.10 -6.97 -15.27
N HIS A 190 -14.66 -7.00 -14.05
CA HIS A 190 -15.89 -6.29 -13.74
C HIS A 190 -15.82 -4.77 -13.91
N HIS A 191 -14.62 -4.21 -13.98
CA HIS A 191 -14.47 -2.77 -14.22
C HIS A 191 -14.87 -2.35 -15.65
N LEU A 192 -15.01 -3.28 -16.60
CA LEU A 192 -15.47 -3.00 -17.96
C LEU A 192 -17.00 -2.99 -18.12
N GLU A 193 -17.74 -3.46 -17.13
CA GLU A 193 -19.20 -3.55 -17.25
C GLU A 193 -19.89 -2.33 -16.67
N PRO A 194 -20.53 -1.49 -17.50
CA PRO A 194 -21.29 -0.33 -17.01
C PRO A 194 -22.59 -0.70 -16.30
N SER A 195 -23.05 -1.95 -16.40
CA SER A 195 -24.27 -2.41 -15.73
C SER A 195 -24.08 -3.79 -15.09
N ARG A 196 -23.84 -3.80 -13.79
CA ARG A 196 -23.74 -5.00 -12.95
C ARG A 196 -24.99 -5.89 -12.95
N ARG A 197 -26.04 -5.57 -13.71
CA ARG A 197 -27.35 -6.22 -13.60
C ARG A 197 -27.50 -7.47 -14.44
N PHE A 198 -26.67 -7.73 -15.43
CA PHE A 198 -26.95 -8.74 -16.44
C PHE A 198 -25.96 -9.90 -16.56
N VAL A 199 -24.76 -9.83 -15.97
CA VAL A 199 -23.81 -10.93 -16.03
C VAL A 199 -23.29 -11.25 -14.65
N LYS A 200 -23.61 -12.45 -14.14
CA LYS A 200 -22.96 -13.05 -12.97
C LYS A 200 -21.59 -13.60 -13.36
N ALA A 201 -20.72 -12.76 -13.92
CA ALA A 201 -19.37 -13.17 -14.14
C ALA A 201 -18.65 -13.24 -12.77
N PRO A 202 -17.89 -14.31 -12.49
CA PRO A 202 -17.13 -14.41 -11.25
C PRO A 202 -16.12 -13.27 -11.17
N ASN A 203 -15.85 -12.76 -9.96
CA ASN A 203 -14.77 -11.81 -9.72
C ASN A 203 -13.43 -12.45 -10.12
N MET A 204 -12.99 -12.19 -11.31
CA MET A 204 -11.77 -12.75 -11.86
C MET A 204 -10.65 -11.72 -11.78
N TYR A 205 -9.67 -11.96 -10.91
CA TYR A 205 -8.45 -11.17 -10.84
C TYR A 205 -7.41 -11.77 -11.79
N ILE A 206 -7.07 -11.03 -12.82
CA ILE A 206 -6.02 -11.43 -13.76
C ILE A 206 -4.71 -10.85 -13.29
N ASN A 207 -3.78 -11.70 -12.89
CA ASN A 207 -2.46 -11.31 -12.38
C ASN A 207 -1.41 -11.22 -13.50
N VAL A 208 -1.80 -10.65 -14.64
CA VAL A 208 -0.89 -10.38 -15.76
C VAL A 208 -0.98 -8.92 -16.15
N ASN A 209 0.12 -8.38 -16.65
CA ASN A 209 0.12 -7.04 -17.21
C ASN A 209 -0.43 -7.11 -18.63
N ILE A 210 -1.60 -6.52 -18.86
CA ILE A 210 -2.24 -6.45 -20.18
C ILE A 210 -1.91 -5.08 -20.78
N PRO A 211 -1.06 -5.01 -21.81
CA PRO A 211 -0.77 -3.75 -22.49
C PRO A 211 -2.06 -3.11 -23.04
N PHE A 212 -2.12 -1.78 -23.07
CA PHE A 212 -3.20 -0.96 -23.62
C PHE A 212 -4.55 -1.01 -22.87
N ILE A 213 -5.01 -2.17 -22.45
CA ILE A 213 -6.27 -2.32 -21.68
C ILE A 213 -6.01 -2.19 -20.16
N GLY A 214 -4.76 -2.36 -19.75
CA GLY A 214 -4.37 -2.46 -18.36
C GLY A 214 -4.79 -1.28 -17.48
N ARG A 215 -4.76 -0.05 -18.00
CA ARG A 215 -5.16 1.12 -17.21
C ARG A 215 -6.63 1.12 -16.85
N ALA A 216 -7.49 0.71 -17.76
CA ALA A 216 -8.95 0.67 -17.55
C ALA A 216 -9.37 -0.44 -16.57
N LEU A 217 -8.61 -1.52 -16.47
CA LEU A 217 -8.92 -2.69 -15.64
C LEU A 217 -8.09 -2.78 -14.36
N ALA A 218 -7.05 -1.98 -14.25
CA ALA A 218 -6.14 -2.06 -13.13
C ALA A 218 -6.84 -1.73 -11.81
N VAL A 219 -6.73 -2.63 -10.85
CA VAL A 219 -7.27 -2.47 -9.49
C VAL A 219 -6.29 -1.71 -8.60
N GLU A 220 -5.00 -1.92 -8.83
CA GLU A 220 -3.91 -1.39 -8.03
C GLU A 220 -2.66 -1.26 -8.90
N TYR A 221 -1.82 -0.30 -8.58
CA TYR A 221 -0.52 -0.10 -9.19
C TYR A 221 0.60 -0.32 -8.19
N PHE A 222 1.69 -0.89 -8.65
CA PHE A 222 2.99 -0.83 -7.97
C PHE A 222 3.86 0.27 -8.55
N PHE A 223 4.61 0.89 -7.64
CA PHE A 223 5.67 1.81 -7.96
C PHE A 223 6.97 1.27 -7.36
N ILE A 224 8.02 1.23 -8.15
CA ILE A 224 9.37 0.90 -7.69
C ILE A 224 10.17 2.19 -7.80
N CYS A 225 10.68 2.63 -6.67
CA CYS A 225 11.35 3.90 -6.51
C CYS A 225 12.74 3.70 -5.90
N SER A 226 13.71 4.51 -6.26
CA SER A 226 14.99 4.62 -5.54
C SER A 226 15.04 5.91 -4.74
N SER A 227 15.98 6.02 -3.81
CA SER A 227 16.37 7.27 -3.19
C SER A 227 16.67 8.32 -4.27
N ARG A 228 16.56 9.59 -3.90
CA ARG A 228 16.78 10.74 -4.79
C ARG A 228 18.23 11.17 -4.76
#